data_68ae76dbff37214ca921f6c406f65bab
#
_entry.id   68ae76dbff37214ca921f6c406f65bab
#
_cell.length_a   1.000
_cell.length_b   1.000
_cell.length_c   1.000
_cell.angle_alpha   90.00
_cell.angle_beta   90.00
_cell.angle_gamma   90.00
#
_symmetry.space_group_name_H-M   'P 1'
#
loop_
_entity.id
_entity.type
_entity.pdbx_description
1 polymer ?
#
loop_
_entity_poly.entity_id
_entity_poly.type
_entity_poly.pdbx_seq_one_letter_code
_entity_poly.pdbx_strand_id
1 'polypeptide(L)'
;MALTLASLTLGAPTTAIPLWPGAAPGEKGGLPPEADTIKPTDNLVGGRTVAKIGNVSTPTLAFYPAPKDTATGTTVLVCPGGGYYILALDLEGTEVCTWLNSIGVDAVLLKYRVPRRAGREPSAAPLEDAQRAIGIIRQHATEWGVNPGRLGVLGFSAGGNLCAILSASAGRDYPRVDAADDYSFHPDFQLLIYPAYLVKEGGGTTVLPESAVTPATPPTFLVMAADDPIDATNVLAYGQALKQAKVPMELHVYPSGGHGYGLRPTKDEVTTWPARAADWLRARGLLTAP
;
A
#
# COMPACT_ATOMS: atom_id res chain seq x y z
N MET A 1 12.49 40.49 -5.03
CA MET A 1 11.49 39.62 -5.71
C MET A 1 10.92 38.68 -4.68
N ALA A 2 9.66 38.88 -4.28
CA ALA A 2 8.98 38.00 -3.35
C ALA A 2 8.53 36.76 -4.14
N LEU A 3 9.06 35.57 -3.79
CA LEU A 3 8.50 34.32 -4.29
C LEU A 3 7.11 34.13 -3.63
N THR A 4 6.09 34.28 -4.43
CA THR A 4 4.74 33.83 -4.07
C THR A 4 4.76 32.30 -4.05
N LEU A 5 4.75 31.70 -2.85
CA LEU A 5 4.45 30.29 -2.68
C LEU A 5 3.00 30.10 -3.15
N ALA A 6 2.81 29.54 -4.33
CA ALA A 6 1.51 29.05 -4.77
C ALA A 6 1.10 27.95 -3.79
N SER A 7 0.03 28.17 -3.05
CA SER A 7 -0.60 27.14 -2.22
C SER A 7 -1.16 26.07 -3.17
N LEU A 8 -0.50 24.93 -3.24
CA LEU A 8 -1.02 23.75 -3.93
C LEU A 8 -2.31 23.33 -3.23
N THR A 9 -3.45 23.59 -3.85
CA THR A 9 -4.73 23.05 -3.41
C THR A 9 -4.75 21.57 -3.75
N LEU A 10 -4.45 20.73 -2.77
CA LEU A 10 -4.61 19.27 -2.89
C LEU A 10 -6.07 18.96 -3.22
N GLY A 11 -6.30 18.08 -4.18
CA GLY A 11 -7.64 17.64 -4.55
C GLY A 11 -8.34 16.96 -3.35
N ALA A 12 -9.60 17.31 -3.11
CA ALA A 12 -10.39 16.59 -2.12
C ALA A 12 -10.59 15.14 -2.59
N PRO A 13 -10.56 14.15 -1.67
CA PRO A 13 -10.86 12.77 -2.03
C PRO A 13 -12.28 12.65 -2.57
N THR A 14 -12.46 11.75 -3.54
CA THR A 14 -13.81 11.39 -4.01
C THR A 14 -14.56 10.65 -2.90
N THR A 15 -15.89 10.61 -3.01
CA THR A 15 -16.69 9.72 -2.16
C THR A 15 -16.19 8.29 -2.31
N ALA A 16 -15.93 7.62 -1.19
CA ALA A 16 -15.47 6.24 -1.20
C ALA A 16 -16.53 5.32 -1.85
N ILE A 17 -16.10 4.48 -2.77
CA ILE A 17 -16.96 3.52 -3.47
C ILE A 17 -16.76 2.11 -2.89
N PRO A 18 -17.84 1.31 -2.70
CA PRO A 18 -17.69 -0.09 -2.33
C PRO A 18 -16.95 -0.88 -3.41
N LEU A 19 -16.08 -1.81 -2.99
CA LEU A 19 -15.38 -2.71 -3.91
C LEU A 19 -16.31 -3.75 -4.55
N TRP A 20 -17.29 -4.18 -3.83
CA TRP A 20 -18.19 -5.27 -4.22
C TRP A 20 -19.61 -4.76 -4.41
N PRO A 21 -20.33 -5.18 -5.45
CA PRO A 21 -21.72 -4.76 -5.69
C PRO A 21 -22.71 -5.31 -4.65
N GLY A 22 -22.26 -6.23 -3.82
CA GLY A 22 -23.00 -6.84 -2.71
C GLY A 22 -22.05 -7.24 -1.59
N ALA A 23 -22.35 -8.34 -0.89
CA ALA A 23 -21.43 -8.89 0.10
C ALA A 23 -20.11 -9.32 -0.55
N ALA A 24 -18.99 -9.01 0.10
CA ALA A 24 -17.68 -9.45 -0.35
C ALA A 24 -17.54 -10.98 -0.33
N PRO A 25 -16.72 -11.60 -1.18
CA PRO A 25 -16.54 -13.05 -1.22
C PRO A 25 -16.18 -13.63 0.15
N GLY A 26 -16.88 -14.67 0.56
CA GLY A 26 -16.67 -15.34 1.84
C GLY A 26 -17.03 -14.54 3.08
N GLU A 27 -17.64 -13.35 2.94
CA GLU A 27 -18.12 -12.56 4.09
C GLU A 27 -19.39 -13.20 4.65
N LYS A 28 -19.34 -13.62 5.93
CA LYS A 28 -20.44 -14.30 6.60
C LYS A 28 -21.25 -13.37 7.52
N GLY A 29 -20.85 -12.11 7.63
CA GLY A 29 -21.41 -11.18 8.60
C GLY A 29 -21.02 -11.50 10.06
N GLY A 30 -21.69 -10.85 10.99
CA GLY A 30 -21.49 -11.09 12.43
C GLY A 30 -20.32 -10.31 13.06
N LEU A 31 -19.60 -9.50 12.29
CA LEU A 31 -18.66 -8.54 12.88
C LEU A 31 -19.41 -7.40 13.56
N PRO A 32 -18.86 -6.85 14.67
CA PRO A 32 -19.32 -5.58 15.18
C PRO A 32 -19.26 -4.47 14.12
N PRO A 33 -19.95 -3.35 14.29
CA PRO A 33 -19.83 -2.21 13.40
C PRO A 33 -18.38 -1.75 13.23
N GLU A 34 -18.04 -1.28 12.00
CA GLU A 34 -16.77 -0.63 11.73
C GLU A 34 -16.58 0.54 12.69
N ALA A 35 -15.41 0.62 13.33
CA ALA A 35 -15.11 1.66 14.31
C ALA A 35 -13.60 1.95 14.38
N ASP A 36 -13.27 3.16 14.82
CA ASP A 36 -11.92 3.45 15.31
C ASP A 36 -11.74 2.77 16.67
N THR A 37 -10.76 1.88 16.74
CA THR A 37 -10.46 1.07 17.94
C THR A 37 -9.30 1.63 18.76
N ILE A 38 -8.92 2.91 18.54
CA ILE A 38 -7.87 3.60 19.27
C ILE A 38 -8.15 3.58 20.77
N LYS A 39 -7.07 3.41 21.57
CA LYS A 39 -7.13 3.43 23.02
C LYS A 39 -6.31 4.62 23.56
N PRO A 40 -6.71 5.21 24.69
CA PRO A 40 -5.92 6.28 25.32
C PRO A 40 -4.48 5.89 25.68
N THR A 41 -4.22 4.58 25.79
CA THR A 41 -2.89 4.01 26.11
C THR A 41 -2.06 3.71 24.87
N ASP A 42 -2.57 3.92 23.67
CA ASP A 42 -1.83 3.67 22.43
C ASP A 42 -0.68 4.67 22.27
N ASN A 43 0.43 4.18 21.75
CA ASN A 43 1.60 5.01 21.49
C ASN A 43 1.29 6.06 20.44
N LEU A 44 1.87 7.25 20.64
CA LEU A 44 1.86 8.31 19.63
C LEU A 44 2.97 8.09 18.61
N VAL A 45 2.72 8.43 17.34
CA VAL A 45 3.70 8.46 16.27
C VAL A 45 3.88 9.90 15.83
N GLY A 46 5.10 10.43 15.89
CA GLY A 46 5.36 11.84 15.62
C GLY A 46 4.53 12.78 16.52
N GLY A 47 4.28 12.39 17.77
CA GLY A 47 3.48 13.16 18.75
C GLY A 47 1.95 13.14 18.50
N ARG A 48 1.44 12.33 17.59
CA ARG A 48 0.02 12.24 17.21
C ARG A 48 -0.52 10.82 17.37
N THR A 49 -1.81 10.71 17.67
CA THR A 49 -2.54 9.44 17.67
C THR A 49 -2.62 8.84 16.25
N VAL A 50 -2.90 7.56 16.15
CA VAL A 50 -3.12 6.83 14.89
C VAL A 50 -4.53 6.29 14.86
N ALA A 51 -5.31 6.62 13.84
CA ALA A 51 -6.65 6.07 13.62
C ALA A 51 -6.55 4.58 13.28
N LYS A 52 -7.12 3.72 14.12
CA LYS A 52 -7.07 2.26 14.01
C LYS A 52 -8.43 1.68 13.63
N ILE A 53 -8.75 1.70 12.34
CA ILE A 53 -10.06 1.25 11.87
C ILE A 53 -10.14 -0.28 11.89
N GLY A 54 -11.08 -0.81 12.67
CA GLY A 54 -11.38 -2.23 12.78
C GLY A 54 -12.74 -2.60 12.25
N ASN A 55 -13.02 -3.90 12.17
CA ASN A 55 -14.31 -4.48 11.77
C ASN A 55 -14.80 -4.07 10.38
N VAL A 56 -13.88 -3.88 9.44
CA VAL A 56 -14.21 -3.58 8.05
C VAL A 56 -14.79 -4.84 7.39
N SER A 57 -16.09 -4.88 7.17
CA SER A 57 -16.79 -5.92 6.41
C SER A 57 -17.18 -5.46 5.00
N THR A 58 -17.24 -4.15 4.79
CA THR A 58 -17.52 -3.52 3.49
C THR A 58 -16.27 -2.75 3.06
N PRO A 59 -15.38 -3.38 2.27
CA PRO A 59 -14.17 -2.74 1.79
C PRO A 59 -14.50 -1.66 0.75
N THR A 60 -13.71 -0.57 0.74
CA THR A 60 -13.95 0.59 -0.12
C THR A 60 -12.67 1.10 -0.75
N LEU A 61 -12.82 1.84 -1.87
CA LEU A 61 -11.80 2.66 -2.50
C LEU A 61 -12.15 4.14 -2.38
N ALA A 62 -11.17 4.98 -2.06
CA ALA A 62 -11.27 6.43 -2.17
C ALA A 62 -10.17 6.95 -3.10
N PHE A 63 -10.54 7.65 -4.16
CA PHE A 63 -9.60 8.24 -5.11
C PHE A 63 -9.19 9.65 -4.66
N TYR A 64 -7.89 9.91 -4.63
CA TYR A 64 -7.23 11.16 -4.29
C TYR A 64 -6.50 11.68 -5.53
N PRO A 65 -7.13 12.53 -6.34
CA PRO A 65 -6.49 13.07 -7.55
C PRO A 65 -5.34 14.00 -7.20
N ALA A 66 -4.23 13.87 -7.91
CA ALA A 66 -3.16 14.85 -7.87
C ALA A 66 -3.64 16.20 -8.48
N PRO A 67 -3.05 17.35 -8.10
CA PRO A 67 -3.34 18.62 -8.75
C PRO A 67 -3.10 18.54 -10.26
N LYS A 68 -4.06 18.98 -11.06
CA LYS A 68 -4.06 18.81 -12.53
C LYS A 68 -2.81 19.37 -13.22
N ASP A 69 -2.25 20.43 -12.69
CA ASP A 69 -1.05 21.11 -13.22
C ASP A 69 0.26 20.37 -12.91
N THR A 70 0.23 19.41 -12.01
CA THR A 70 1.39 18.59 -11.62
C THR A 70 1.18 17.09 -11.85
N ALA A 71 -0.03 16.67 -12.24
CA ALA A 71 -0.39 15.27 -12.42
C ALA A 71 0.51 14.58 -13.46
N THR A 72 1.07 13.43 -13.07
CA THR A 72 2.00 12.64 -13.89
C THR A 72 1.32 11.49 -14.62
N GLY A 73 0.04 11.23 -14.36
CA GLY A 73 -0.69 10.06 -14.82
C GLY A 73 -0.27 8.76 -14.11
N THR A 74 0.67 8.83 -13.17
CA THR A 74 1.02 7.70 -12.30
C THR A 74 0.03 7.60 -11.16
N THR A 75 -0.43 6.39 -10.85
CA THR A 75 -1.37 6.12 -9.78
C THR A 75 -0.81 5.07 -8.83
N VAL A 76 -1.08 5.21 -7.54
CA VAL A 76 -0.65 4.27 -6.51
C VAL A 76 -1.85 3.83 -5.67
N LEU A 77 -2.10 2.51 -5.61
CA LEU A 77 -3.01 1.92 -4.63
C LEU A 77 -2.29 1.83 -3.28
N VAL A 78 -2.81 2.51 -2.27
CA VAL A 78 -2.26 2.56 -0.92
C VAL A 78 -2.94 1.53 -0.04
N CYS A 79 -2.14 0.62 0.54
CA CYS A 79 -2.57 -0.47 1.41
C CYS A 79 -2.02 -0.25 2.83
N PRO A 80 -2.80 0.30 3.77
CA PRO A 80 -2.37 0.49 5.16
C PRO A 80 -2.02 -0.83 5.85
N GLY A 81 -1.16 -0.77 6.88
CA GLY A 81 -0.89 -1.90 7.76
C GLY A 81 -1.85 -1.99 8.94
N GLY A 82 -1.50 -2.83 9.90
CA GLY A 82 -2.30 -3.11 11.09
C GLY A 82 -2.43 -4.60 11.39
N GLY A 83 -1.46 -5.42 10.94
CA GLY A 83 -1.36 -6.86 11.23
C GLY A 83 -2.51 -7.70 10.70
N TYR A 84 -3.31 -7.20 9.79
CA TYR A 84 -4.59 -7.76 9.35
C TYR A 84 -5.67 -7.80 10.44
N TYR A 85 -5.53 -7.00 11.51
CA TYR A 85 -6.54 -6.86 12.57
C TYR A 85 -7.27 -5.53 12.48
N ILE A 86 -6.55 -4.46 12.15
CA ILE A 86 -7.04 -3.10 11.96
C ILE A 86 -6.37 -2.47 10.73
N LEU A 87 -6.74 -1.25 10.40
CA LEU A 87 -6.04 -0.41 9.43
C LEU A 87 -5.57 0.86 10.12
N ALA A 88 -4.27 1.17 10.03
CA ALA A 88 -3.68 2.45 10.47
C ALA A 88 -4.02 3.55 9.45
N LEU A 89 -5.31 3.93 9.38
CA LEU A 89 -5.91 4.54 8.20
C LEU A 89 -5.43 5.97 7.92
N ASP A 90 -5.08 6.74 8.95
CA ASP A 90 -4.50 8.08 8.77
C ASP A 90 -3.00 8.00 8.46
N LEU A 91 -2.22 7.38 9.34
CA LEU A 91 -0.76 7.30 9.28
C LEU A 91 -0.24 6.66 7.98
N GLU A 92 -0.83 5.54 7.59
CA GLU A 92 -0.40 4.69 6.48
C GLU A 92 -1.37 4.74 5.29
N GLY A 93 -2.37 5.61 5.35
CA GLY A 93 -3.39 5.79 4.34
C GLY A 93 -3.52 7.25 3.88
N THR A 94 -4.34 8.06 4.57
CA THR A 94 -4.67 9.40 4.09
C THR A 94 -3.47 10.35 4.05
N GLU A 95 -2.54 10.26 5.00
CA GLU A 95 -1.29 11.04 4.98
C GLU A 95 -0.42 10.67 3.78
N VAL A 96 -0.39 9.37 3.43
CA VAL A 96 0.34 8.86 2.27
C VAL A 96 -0.27 9.33 0.96
N CYS A 97 -1.60 9.30 0.84
CA CYS A 97 -2.30 9.85 -0.32
C CYS A 97 -1.98 11.34 -0.53
N THR A 98 -1.97 12.11 0.56
CA THR A 98 -1.58 13.53 0.53
C THR A 98 -0.15 13.73 0.06
N TRP A 99 0.79 12.92 0.54
CA TRP A 99 2.19 12.97 0.10
C TRP A 99 2.33 12.62 -1.40
N LEU A 100 1.69 11.54 -1.86
CA LEU A 100 1.69 11.16 -3.28
C LEU A 100 1.17 12.30 -4.17
N ASN A 101 0.05 12.94 -3.78
CA ASN A 101 -0.48 14.09 -4.51
C ASN A 101 0.51 15.26 -4.57
N SER A 102 1.29 15.49 -3.50
CA SER A 102 2.29 16.56 -3.46
C SER A 102 3.43 16.39 -4.46
N ILE A 103 3.64 15.17 -4.96
CA ILE A 103 4.63 14.82 -5.99
C ILE A 103 4.01 14.50 -7.35
N GLY A 104 2.72 14.85 -7.55
CA GLY A 104 2.01 14.69 -8.81
C GLY A 104 1.51 13.27 -9.10
N VAL A 105 1.44 12.41 -8.09
CA VAL A 105 0.96 11.04 -8.22
C VAL A 105 -0.47 10.94 -7.69
N ASP A 106 -1.38 10.38 -8.49
CA ASP A 106 -2.71 10.04 -8.03
C ASP A 106 -2.63 8.91 -7.00
N ALA A 107 -3.48 8.97 -5.96
CA ALA A 107 -3.52 7.91 -4.97
C ALA A 107 -4.93 7.32 -4.87
N VAL A 108 -4.99 6.03 -4.59
CA VAL A 108 -6.25 5.33 -4.28
C VAL A 108 -6.09 4.63 -2.94
N LEU A 109 -6.83 5.06 -1.94
CA LEU A 109 -6.79 4.44 -0.62
C LEU A 109 -7.69 3.22 -0.59
N LEU A 110 -7.11 2.06 -0.27
CA LEU A 110 -7.82 0.82 -0.07
C LEU A 110 -8.12 0.61 1.43
N LYS A 111 -9.39 0.68 1.79
CA LYS A 111 -9.87 0.21 3.09
C LYS A 111 -10.31 -1.25 2.92
N TYR A 112 -9.37 -2.18 3.06
CA TYR A 112 -9.61 -3.61 2.89
C TYR A 112 -10.18 -4.28 4.15
N ARG A 113 -10.72 -5.49 4.00
CA ARG A 113 -11.37 -6.25 5.06
C ARG A 113 -10.44 -6.62 6.19
N VAL A 114 -10.79 -6.22 7.40
CA VAL A 114 -10.18 -6.61 8.69
C VAL A 114 -11.28 -6.81 9.74
N PRO A 115 -11.07 -7.61 10.79
CA PRO A 115 -9.90 -8.45 11.09
C PRO A 115 -9.83 -9.69 10.19
N ARG A 116 -8.75 -10.47 10.34
CA ARG A 116 -8.59 -11.80 9.72
C ARG A 116 -9.87 -12.61 9.81
N ARG A 117 -10.23 -13.30 8.73
CA ARG A 117 -11.44 -14.15 8.71
C ARG A 117 -11.14 -15.55 9.25
N ALA A 118 -11.94 -16.03 10.21
CA ALA A 118 -11.75 -17.35 10.80
C ALA A 118 -11.76 -18.47 9.74
N GLY A 119 -10.80 -19.39 9.84
CA GLY A 119 -10.67 -20.52 8.91
C GLY A 119 -10.10 -20.16 7.53
N ARG A 120 -9.55 -18.94 7.36
CA ARG A 120 -8.85 -18.49 6.15
C ARG A 120 -7.46 -17.98 6.51
N GLU A 121 -6.56 -17.98 5.51
CA GLU A 121 -5.27 -17.31 5.65
C GLU A 121 -5.47 -15.83 5.98
N PRO A 122 -4.61 -15.22 6.81
CA PRO A 122 -4.77 -13.83 7.25
C PRO A 122 -4.92 -12.82 6.12
N SER A 123 -4.21 -13.02 5.03
CA SER A 123 -4.20 -12.17 3.84
C SER A 123 -5.31 -12.48 2.84
N ALA A 124 -6.06 -13.59 2.96
CA ALA A 124 -6.94 -14.07 1.90
C ALA A 124 -8.05 -13.06 1.53
N ALA A 125 -8.81 -12.55 2.50
CA ALA A 125 -9.85 -11.56 2.23
C ALA A 125 -9.26 -10.20 1.78
N PRO A 126 -8.18 -9.66 2.42
CA PRO A 126 -7.46 -8.50 1.91
C PRO A 126 -6.94 -8.64 0.48
N LEU A 127 -6.44 -9.83 0.09
CA LEU A 127 -5.93 -10.10 -1.25
C LEU A 127 -7.04 -10.03 -2.32
N GLU A 128 -8.17 -10.66 -2.06
CA GLU A 128 -9.36 -10.54 -2.93
C GLU A 128 -9.74 -9.06 -3.13
N ASP A 129 -9.73 -8.27 -2.04
CA ASP A 129 -10.03 -6.84 -2.09
C ASP A 129 -9.00 -6.06 -2.90
N ALA A 130 -7.70 -6.35 -2.74
CA ALA A 130 -6.62 -5.68 -3.48
C ALA A 130 -6.63 -6.04 -4.98
N GLN A 131 -6.85 -7.30 -5.33
CA GLN A 131 -7.01 -7.74 -6.72
C GLN A 131 -8.21 -7.04 -7.39
N ARG A 132 -9.32 -6.93 -6.67
CA ARG A 132 -10.52 -6.23 -7.14
C ARG A 132 -10.27 -4.75 -7.31
N ALA A 133 -9.57 -4.12 -6.35
CA ALA A 133 -9.23 -2.70 -6.36
C ALA A 133 -8.45 -2.29 -7.63
N ILE A 134 -7.41 -3.05 -7.99
CA ILE A 134 -6.63 -2.80 -9.21
C ILE A 134 -7.51 -2.89 -10.47
N GLY A 135 -8.40 -3.88 -10.54
CA GLY A 135 -9.35 -4.02 -11.65
C GLY A 135 -10.27 -2.81 -11.78
N ILE A 136 -10.85 -2.34 -10.67
CA ILE A 136 -11.72 -1.15 -10.63
C ILE A 136 -10.95 0.11 -11.06
N ILE A 137 -9.72 0.32 -10.57
CA ILE A 137 -8.91 1.47 -10.98
C ILE A 137 -8.68 1.46 -12.50
N ARG A 138 -8.34 0.32 -13.08
CA ARG A 138 -8.14 0.18 -14.51
C ARG A 138 -9.42 0.35 -15.32
N GLN A 139 -10.56 -0.11 -14.82
CA GLN A 139 -11.86 0.13 -15.42
C GLN A 139 -12.22 1.62 -15.48
N HIS A 140 -11.91 2.37 -14.41
CA HIS A 140 -12.18 3.81 -14.32
C HIS A 140 -11.04 4.68 -14.88
N ALA A 141 -10.01 4.10 -15.51
CA ALA A 141 -8.81 4.82 -15.91
C ALA A 141 -9.11 6.09 -16.76
N THR A 142 -10.00 6.00 -17.72
CA THR A 142 -10.40 7.15 -18.57
C THR A 142 -11.14 8.22 -17.78
N GLU A 143 -12.05 7.83 -16.89
CA GLU A 143 -12.85 8.74 -16.07
C GLU A 143 -11.98 9.50 -15.07
N TRP A 144 -11.01 8.80 -14.47
CA TRP A 144 -10.13 9.36 -13.44
C TRP A 144 -8.86 10.01 -14.01
N GLY A 145 -8.64 9.92 -15.32
CA GLY A 145 -7.42 10.45 -15.94
C GLY A 145 -6.15 9.65 -15.62
N VAL A 146 -6.32 8.40 -15.22
CA VAL A 146 -5.24 7.48 -14.82
C VAL A 146 -4.65 6.79 -16.03
N ASN A 147 -3.33 6.62 -16.09
CA ASN A 147 -2.69 5.75 -17.07
C ASN A 147 -2.68 4.30 -16.58
N PRO A 148 -3.42 3.36 -17.19
CA PRO A 148 -3.54 1.98 -16.72
C PRO A 148 -2.23 1.18 -16.76
N GLY A 149 -1.21 1.64 -17.47
CA GLY A 149 0.15 1.06 -17.51
C GLY A 149 1.14 1.73 -16.54
N ARG A 150 0.67 2.60 -15.63
CA ARG A 150 1.47 3.30 -14.62
C ARG A 150 0.82 3.20 -13.24
N LEU A 151 0.27 2.03 -12.92
CA LEU A 151 -0.44 1.73 -11.69
C LEU A 151 0.43 0.90 -10.75
N GLY A 152 0.91 1.51 -9.68
CA GLY A 152 1.68 0.83 -8.63
C GLY A 152 0.87 0.54 -7.38
N VAL A 153 1.52 -0.15 -6.45
CA VAL A 153 1.01 -0.38 -5.10
C VAL A 153 2.03 0.12 -4.07
N LEU A 154 1.54 0.64 -2.95
CA LEU A 154 2.35 1.02 -1.81
C LEU A 154 1.71 0.45 -0.55
N GLY A 155 2.46 -0.37 0.20
CA GLY A 155 1.95 -1.01 1.39
C GLY A 155 2.89 -0.94 2.57
N PHE A 156 2.30 -0.86 3.77
CA PHE A 156 2.98 -0.76 5.04
C PHE A 156 2.77 -2.01 5.87
N SER A 157 3.81 -2.54 6.50
CA SER A 157 3.68 -3.67 7.43
C SER A 157 2.91 -4.84 6.80
N ALA A 158 1.77 -5.24 7.35
CA ALA A 158 0.86 -6.23 6.74
C ALA A 158 0.33 -5.80 5.35
N GLY A 159 0.13 -4.49 5.11
CA GLY A 159 -0.19 -3.95 3.79
C GLY A 159 0.97 -4.10 2.80
N GLY A 160 2.22 -4.05 3.27
CA GLY A 160 3.41 -4.38 2.47
C GLY A 160 3.47 -5.86 2.09
N ASN A 161 3.13 -6.75 3.01
CA ASN A 161 2.93 -8.17 2.72
C ASN A 161 1.82 -8.37 1.68
N LEU A 162 0.67 -7.69 1.85
CA LEU A 162 -0.43 -7.74 0.89
C LEU A 162 0.00 -7.35 -0.53
N CYS A 163 0.79 -6.27 -0.68
CA CYS A 163 1.32 -5.83 -1.96
C CYS A 163 2.27 -6.89 -2.57
N ALA A 164 3.13 -7.51 -1.76
CA ALA A 164 4.04 -8.56 -2.23
C ALA A 164 3.27 -9.81 -2.70
N ILE A 165 2.27 -10.27 -1.94
CA ILE A 165 1.41 -11.40 -2.32
C ILE A 165 0.60 -11.07 -3.59
N LEU A 166 0.00 -9.89 -3.68
CA LEU A 166 -0.71 -9.43 -4.88
C LEU A 166 0.18 -9.48 -6.12
N SER A 167 1.45 -9.05 -5.99
CA SER A 167 2.43 -9.07 -7.08
C SER A 167 2.88 -10.49 -7.46
N ALA A 168 2.80 -11.46 -6.54
CA ALA A 168 3.16 -12.84 -6.75
C ALA A 168 1.99 -13.72 -7.23
N SER A 169 0.75 -13.25 -7.11
CA SER A 169 -0.46 -14.02 -7.42
C SER A 169 -0.52 -14.40 -8.90
N ALA A 170 -0.80 -15.67 -9.19
CA ALA A 170 -0.91 -16.17 -10.56
C ALA A 170 -2.32 -15.99 -11.16
N GLY A 171 -3.33 -15.80 -10.33
CA GLY A 171 -4.73 -15.68 -10.72
C GLY A 171 -5.55 -14.95 -9.66
N ARG A 172 -6.81 -14.67 -9.97
CA ARG A 172 -7.74 -14.10 -8.98
C ARG A 172 -8.18 -15.16 -7.99
N ASP A 173 -8.27 -14.76 -6.72
CA ASP A 173 -8.66 -15.64 -5.62
C ASP A 173 -10.18 -15.67 -5.39
N TYR A 174 -10.95 -15.08 -6.29
CA TYR A 174 -12.41 -15.04 -6.27
C TYR A 174 -13.00 -15.19 -7.68
N PRO A 175 -14.25 -15.69 -7.81
CA PRO A 175 -14.92 -15.78 -9.11
C PRO A 175 -15.19 -14.41 -9.72
N ARG A 176 -15.14 -14.32 -11.06
CA ARG A 176 -15.48 -13.09 -11.81
C ARG A 176 -16.84 -12.54 -11.36
N VAL A 177 -16.88 -11.24 -11.07
CA VAL A 177 -18.09 -10.53 -10.62
C VAL A 177 -18.67 -9.66 -11.75
N ASP A 178 -17.85 -8.81 -12.35
CA ASP A 178 -18.27 -7.87 -13.39
C ASP A 178 -17.08 -7.48 -14.31
N ALA A 179 -17.25 -6.42 -15.11
CA ALA A 179 -16.26 -5.97 -16.09
C ALA A 179 -14.94 -5.51 -15.48
N ALA A 180 -14.89 -5.09 -14.20
CA ALA A 180 -13.62 -4.74 -13.56
C ALA A 180 -12.67 -5.94 -13.48
N ASP A 181 -13.22 -7.15 -13.45
CA ASP A 181 -12.41 -8.38 -13.35
C ASP A 181 -11.85 -8.84 -14.70
N ASP A 182 -12.22 -8.20 -15.79
CA ASP A 182 -11.63 -8.44 -17.11
C ASP A 182 -10.27 -7.73 -17.29
N TYR A 183 -9.95 -6.77 -16.41
CA TYR A 183 -8.67 -6.08 -16.38
C TYR A 183 -7.62 -6.85 -15.57
N SER A 184 -6.35 -6.68 -15.89
CA SER A 184 -5.25 -7.22 -15.09
C SER A 184 -5.31 -6.69 -13.65
N PHE A 185 -4.99 -7.54 -12.67
CA PHE A 185 -4.85 -7.15 -11.27
C PHE A 185 -3.38 -7.00 -10.83
N HIS A 186 -2.42 -7.18 -11.73
CA HIS A 186 -1.00 -7.03 -11.42
C HIS A 186 -0.59 -5.56 -11.41
N PRO A 187 0.15 -5.09 -10.40
CA PRO A 187 0.72 -3.74 -10.40
C PRO A 187 1.92 -3.64 -11.34
N ASP A 188 2.19 -2.42 -11.84
CA ASP A 188 3.33 -2.14 -12.71
C ASP A 188 4.62 -1.84 -11.92
N PHE A 189 4.51 -1.50 -10.63
CA PHE A 189 5.61 -1.31 -9.66
C PHE A 189 5.08 -1.43 -8.23
N GLN A 190 5.98 -1.61 -7.26
CA GLN A 190 5.57 -1.69 -5.85
C GLN A 190 6.55 -1.00 -4.90
N LEU A 191 6.01 -0.40 -3.84
CA LEU A 191 6.75 0.18 -2.72
C LEU A 191 6.35 -0.57 -1.44
N LEU A 192 7.30 -1.21 -0.79
CA LEU A 192 7.09 -2.02 0.40
C LEU A 192 7.78 -1.36 1.59
N ILE A 193 6.99 -0.79 2.49
CA ILE A 193 7.48 0.01 3.61
C ILE A 193 7.35 -0.84 4.88
N TYR A 194 8.48 -1.14 5.50
CA TYR A 194 8.61 -2.07 6.64
C TYR A 194 7.67 -3.29 6.52
N PRO A 195 7.72 -4.01 5.38
CA PRO A 195 6.80 -5.13 5.16
C PRO A 195 7.01 -6.22 6.20
N ALA A 196 5.89 -6.74 6.72
CA ALA A 196 5.88 -7.90 7.60
C ALA A 196 5.67 -9.20 6.80
N TYR A 197 5.84 -10.33 7.42
CA TYR A 197 5.42 -11.66 6.94
C TYR A 197 5.96 -12.08 5.54
N LEU A 198 7.10 -11.53 5.10
CA LEU A 198 7.75 -11.97 3.85
C LEU A 198 8.66 -13.18 4.07
N VAL A 199 9.11 -13.40 5.29
CA VAL A 199 9.89 -14.56 5.73
C VAL A 199 9.23 -15.19 6.95
N LYS A 200 9.67 -16.41 7.31
CA LYS A 200 9.18 -17.08 8.51
C LYS A 200 9.51 -16.25 9.75
N GLU A 201 8.53 -16.08 10.62
CA GLU A 201 8.70 -15.39 11.90
C GLU A 201 9.87 -15.97 12.70
N GLY A 202 10.67 -15.10 13.32
CA GLY A 202 11.86 -15.51 14.08
C GLY A 202 13.14 -15.67 13.23
N GLY A 203 13.19 -15.08 12.01
CA GLY A 203 14.45 -14.94 11.28
C GLY A 203 14.66 -15.94 10.14
N GLY A 204 13.71 -16.02 9.24
CA GLY A 204 13.90 -16.76 7.99
C GLY A 204 14.75 -15.98 6.98
N THR A 205 15.60 -16.68 6.21
CA THR A 205 16.37 -16.08 5.09
C THR A 205 15.75 -16.37 3.72
N THR A 206 14.61 -17.06 3.71
CA THR A 206 13.90 -17.47 2.49
C THR A 206 12.54 -16.81 2.45
N VAL A 207 12.22 -16.18 1.33
CA VAL A 207 10.90 -15.60 1.09
C VAL A 207 9.83 -16.68 1.09
N LEU A 208 8.71 -16.40 1.75
CA LEU A 208 7.58 -17.33 1.82
C LEU A 208 6.94 -17.55 0.44
N PRO A 209 6.41 -18.75 0.15
CA PRO A 209 5.86 -19.08 -1.17
C PRO A 209 4.77 -18.15 -1.67
N GLU A 210 3.92 -17.64 -0.79
CA GLU A 210 2.81 -16.72 -1.13
C GLU A 210 3.28 -15.35 -1.64
N SER A 211 4.51 -14.94 -1.29
CA SER A 211 5.14 -13.71 -1.77
C SER A 211 6.37 -13.99 -2.66
N ALA A 212 6.42 -15.16 -3.28
CA ALA A 212 7.56 -15.60 -4.07
C ALA A 212 7.94 -14.61 -5.18
N VAL A 213 9.23 -14.35 -5.30
CA VAL A 213 9.79 -13.47 -6.33
C VAL A 213 10.10 -14.26 -7.58
N THR A 214 9.66 -13.75 -8.73
CA THR A 214 9.92 -14.31 -10.06
C THR A 214 10.44 -13.21 -11.00
N PRO A 215 10.92 -13.52 -12.20
CA PRO A 215 11.26 -12.50 -13.19
C PRO A 215 10.07 -11.61 -13.62
N ALA A 216 8.83 -12.00 -13.32
CA ALA A 216 7.62 -11.22 -13.58
C ALA A 216 7.25 -10.28 -12.42
N THR A 217 7.91 -10.39 -11.26
CA THR A 217 7.71 -9.48 -10.13
C THR A 217 8.01 -8.04 -10.57
N PRO A 218 7.15 -7.06 -10.28
CA PRO A 218 7.36 -5.70 -10.73
C PRO A 218 8.56 -5.04 -10.04
N PRO A 219 9.15 -3.99 -10.66
CA PRO A 219 10.18 -3.17 -10.02
C PRO A 219 9.77 -2.75 -8.61
N THR A 220 10.69 -2.85 -7.65
CA THR A 220 10.40 -2.77 -6.23
C THR A 220 11.26 -1.76 -5.49
N PHE A 221 10.63 -0.89 -4.69
CA PHE A 221 11.28 -0.08 -3.66
C PHE A 221 11.03 -0.70 -2.28
N LEU A 222 12.07 -0.79 -1.46
CA LEU A 222 12.04 -1.39 -0.13
C LEU A 222 12.65 -0.46 0.91
N VAL A 223 12.01 -0.32 2.07
CA VAL A 223 12.58 0.41 3.20
C VAL A 223 12.21 -0.23 4.53
N MET A 224 13.17 -0.26 5.47
CA MET A 224 12.95 -0.73 6.84
C MET A 224 13.99 -0.16 7.79
N ALA A 225 13.69 -0.11 9.09
CA ALA A 225 14.67 0.15 10.13
C ALA A 225 15.30 -1.17 10.60
N ALA A 226 16.60 -1.15 10.91
CA ALA A 226 17.31 -2.35 11.38
C ALA A 226 16.89 -2.77 12.81
N ASP A 227 16.40 -1.82 13.60
CA ASP A 227 15.86 -2.04 14.94
C ASP A 227 14.35 -2.33 14.97
N ASP A 228 13.74 -2.57 13.82
CA ASP A 228 12.32 -2.93 13.72
C ASP A 228 12.05 -4.32 14.34
N PRO A 229 11.13 -4.44 15.32
CA PRO A 229 10.83 -5.73 15.94
C PRO A 229 10.20 -6.77 14.99
N ILE A 230 9.74 -6.36 13.80
CA ILE A 230 9.27 -7.26 12.73
C ILE A 230 10.42 -7.97 12.03
N ASP A 231 11.66 -7.54 12.28
CA ASP A 231 12.90 -8.08 11.74
C ASP A 231 13.18 -7.64 10.27
N ALA A 232 14.29 -6.94 10.11
CA ALA A 232 14.77 -6.45 8.81
C ALA A 232 15.12 -7.58 7.82
N THR A 233 15.20 -8.83 8.26
CA THR A 233 15.35 -10.00 7.35
C THR A 233 14.22 -10.09 6.32
N ASN A 234 13.03 -9.54 6.60
CA ASN A 234 11.95 -9.43 5.61
C ASN A 234 12.41 -8.72 4.33
N VAL A 235 12.97 -7.51 4.44
CA VAL A 235 13.42 -6.76 3.27
C VAL A 235 14.75 -7.27 2.71
N LEU A 236 15.65 -7.78 3.55
CA LEU A 236 16.94 -8.33 3.11
C LEU A 236 16.76 -9.60 2.27
N ALA A 237 15.94 -10.54 2.71
CA ALA A 237 15.64 -11.78 1.97
C ALA A 237 14.88 -11.47 0.68
N TYR A 238 13.87 -10.59 0.74
CA TYR A 238 13.09 -10.20 -0.44
C TYR A 238 13.96 -9.48 -1.47
N GLY A 239 14.83 -8.55 -1.03
CA GLY A 239 15.79 -7.86 -1.89
C GLY A 239 16.81 -8.82 -2.53
N GLN A 240 17.28 -9.83 -1.78
CA GLN A 240 18.13 -10.88 -2.34
C GLN A 240 17.40 -11.69 -3.42
N ALA A 241 16.15 -12.05 -3.20
CA ALA A 241 15.33 -12.77 -4.17
C ALA A 241 15.09 -11.93 -5.44
N LEU A 242 14.78 -10.63 -5.30
CA LEU A 242 14.65 -9.69 -6.43
C LEU A 242 15.94 -9.62 -7.25
N LYS A 243 17.11 -9.54 -6.60
CA LYS A 243 18.41 -9.54 -7.28
C LYS A 243 18.64 -10.84 -8.06
N GLN A 244 18.32 -11.99 -7.47
CA GLN A 244 18.45 -13.29 -8.13
C GLN A 244 17.53 -13.40 -9.35
N ALA A 245 16.30 -12.90 -9.25
CA ALA A 245 15.32 -12.84 -10.33
C ALA A 245 15.60 -11.76 -11.38
N LYS A 246 16.64 -10.93 -11.19
CA LYS A 246 17.00 -9.76 -12.04
C LYS A 246 15.90 -8.71 -12.12
N VAL A 247 15.08 -8.60 -11.09
CA VAL A 247 14.08 -7.55 -10.94
C VAL A 247 14.75 -6.27 -10.49
N PRO A 248 14.51 -5.10 -11.14
CA PRO A 248 15.03 -3.83 -10.68
C PRO A 248 14.52 -3.49 -9.28
N MET A 249 15.42 -3.15 -8.37
CA MET A 249 15.02 -2.80 -7.01
C MET A 249 15.90 -1.71 -6.41
N GLU A 250 15.38 -1.00 -5.42
CA GLU A 250 16.12 -0.13 -4.51
C GLU A 250 15.76 -0.52 -3.07
N LEU A 251 16.75 -0.69 -2.20
CA LEU A 251 16.58 -1.14 -0.82
C LEU A 251 17.32 -0.20 0.12
N HIS A 252 16.60 0.33 1.12
CA HIS A 252 17.14 1.12 2.21
C HIS A 252 16.89 0.42 3.54
N VAL A 253 17.97 0.23 4.31
CA VAL A 253 17.91 -0.22 5.71
C VAL A 253 18.56 0.85 6.57
N TYR A 254 17.74 1.52 7.38
CA TYR A 254 18.18 2.57 8.29
C TYR A 254 18.56 1.98 9.66
N PRO A 255 19.49 2.57 10.41
CA PRO A 255 19.95 2.00 11.67
C PRO A 255 18.88 1.96 12.75
N SER A 256 17.95 2.96 12.76
CA SER A 256 16.90 3.08 13.77
C SER A 256 15.61 3.66 13.17
N GLY A 257 14.51 3.49 13.93
CA GLY A 257 13.18 3.98 13.60
C GLY A 257 12.06 3.09 14.12
N GLY A 258 12.38 1.85 14.50
CA GLY A 258 11.38 0.89 14.96
C GLY A 258 10.38 0.53 13.87
N HIS A 259 9.14 0.26 14.26
CA HIS A 259 8.04 -0.12 13.38
C HIS A 259 6.92 0.92 13.38
N GLY A 260 6.23 1.10 12.23
CA GLY A 260 5.03 1.93 12.16
C GLY A 260 5.29 3.43 12.20
N TYR A 261 6.41 3.91 11.66
CA TYR A 261 6.76 5.33 11.63
C TYR A 261 5.95 6.11 10.57
N GLY A 262 5.40 5.47 9.55
CA GLY A 262 4.66 6.12 8.45
C GLY A 262 5.48 7.22 7.75
N LEU A 263 4.84 8.39 7.58
CA LEU A 263 5.47 9.60 7.02
C LEU A 263 5.80 10.65 8.08
N ARG A 264 5.39 10.42 9.35
CA ARG A 264 5.48 11.44 10.39
C ARG A 264 6.93 11.66 10.80
N PRO A 265 7.45 12.91 10.78
CA PRO A 265 8.82 13.20 11.14
C PRO A 265 9.11 12.79 12.58
N THR A 266 10.24 12.13 12.79
CA THR A 266 10.85 11.86 14.09
C THR A 266 12.31 12.30 14.05
N LYS A 267 13.07 12.04 15.12
CA LYS A 267 14.52 12.24 15.13
C LYS A 267 15.30 11.21 14.29
N ASP A 268 14.62 10.10 13.90
CA ASP A 268 15.26 8.99 13.22
C ASP A 268 15.29 9.22 11.70
N GLU A 269 16.45 8.95 11.10
CA GLU A 269 16.71 9.20 9.68
C GLU A 269 15.75 8.41 8.75
N VAL A 270 15.23 7.27 9.23
CA VAL A 270 14.28 6.46 8.47
C VAL A 270 13.09 7.28 7.97
N THR A 271 12.66 8.33 8.68
CA THR A 271 11.54 9.20 8.27
C THR A 271 11.85 10.06 7.04
N THR A 272 13.08 9.98 6.49
CA THR A 272 13.46 10.58 5.21
C THR A 272 13.14 9.68 3.99
N TRP A 273 12.64 8.47 4.20
CA TRP A 273 12.33 7.53 3.13
C TRP A 273 11.41 8.08 2.03
N PRO A 274 10.45 9.01 2.29
CA PRO A 274 9.60 9.52 1.22
C PRO A 274 10.39 10.27 0.14
N ALA A 275 11.47 10.96 0.52
CA ALA A 275 12.35 11.59 -0.47
C ALA A 275 13.07 10.56 -1.34
N ARG A 276 13.53 9.45 -0.74
CA ARG A 276 14.17 8.34 -1.50
C ARG A 276 13.19 7.68 -2.44
N ALA A 277 11.95 7.43 -1.99
CA ALA A 277 10.90 6.88 -2.83
C ALA A 277 10.54 7.81 -4.01
N ALA A 278 10.47 9.13 -3.78
CA ALA A 278 10.25 10.10 -4.84
C ALA A 278 11.40 10.11 -5.87
N ASP A 279 12.67 10.03 -5.40
CA ASP A 279 13.84 9.93 -6.29
C ASP A 279 13.79 8.64 -7.13
N TRP A 280 13.43 7.51 -6.52
CA TRP A 280 13.25 6.23 -7.21
C TRP A 280 12.15 6.29 -8.27
N LEU A 281 10.98 6.85 -7.93
CA LEU A 281 9.88 7.04 -8.88
C LEU A 281 10.31 7.93 -10.05
N ARG A 282 11.06 9.00 -9.78
CA ARG A 282 11.59 9.91 -10.81
C ARG A 282 12.58 9.19 -11.73
N ALA A 283 13.52 8.43 -11.16
CA ALA A 283 14.52 7.67 -11.92
C ALA A 283 13.88 6.62 -12.85
N ARG A 284 12.67 6.17 -12.53
CA ARG A 284 11.86 5.25 -13.35
C ARG A 284 10.93 5.96 -14.33
N GLY A 285 11.00 7.27 -14.44
CA GLY A 285 10.13 8.06 -15.32
C GLY A 285 8.67 8.16 -14.85
N LEU A 286 8.38 7.78 -13.60
CA LEU A 286 7.01 7.77 -13.06
C LEU A 286 6.56 9.15 -12.53
N LEU A 287 7.47 10.12 -12.36
CA LEU A 287 7.16 11.50 -11.96
C LEU A 287 7.29 12.51 -13.10
N THR A 288 7.35 12.07 -14.33
CA THR A 288 7.28 12.93 -15.51
C THR A 288 5.90 12.81 -16.12
N ALA A 289 5.33 13.94 -16.58
CA ALA A 289 4.09 13.91 -17.36
C ALA A 289 4.28 12.97 -18.59
N PRO A 290 3.24 12.24 -18.99
CA PRO A 290 3.30 11.34 -20.13
C PRO A 290 3.57 12.05 -21.43
#